data_153c7e9b9467d71364aae4aecd07ee55
#
_entry.id   153c7e9b9467d71364aae4aecd07ee55
#
_cell.length_a   1.000
_cell.length_b   1.000
_cell.length_c   1.000
_cell.angle_alpha   90.00
_cell.angle_beta   90.00
_cell.angle_gamma   90.00
#
_symmetry.space_group_name_H-M   'P 1'
#
loop_
_entity.id
_entity.type
_entity.pdbx_description
1 polymer ?
#
loop_
_entity_poly.entity_id
_entity_poly.type
_entity_poly.pdbx_seq_one_letter_code
_entity_poly.pdbx_strand_id
1 'polypeptide(L)'
;MRSSAASDVYKRQVESWNMMALIDFEGCEKSRRFYAGNAGRKIGVVWNGGNWILKFPGPTGRLQGSVPSYTTAPLSEFLGSHVYGMLGIPVHETVLGIRGGKVVCACRDFTDDDWELVEFHDLKNSLSDDEPGFTESASTGSGVVLADVRAAINRIPELAGIDGVRERFWDMFVTDAFIRNIDRNNTNWGVLSDRKGHYRLAPVYDNGNSFNNKRTEAAIERRLSKDELI
;
A
#
# COMPACT_ATOMS: atom_id res chain seq x y z
N MET A 1 -11.05 29.17 25.02
CA MET A 1 -11.70 27.86 25.20
C MET A 1 -11.61 26.99 23.94
N ARG A 2 -10.38 26.64 23.47
CA ARG A 2 -10.14 25.71 22.32
C ARG A 2 -9.22 24.54 22.67
N SER A 3 -9.01 24.27 23.96
CA SER A 3 -7.99 23.29 24.41
C SER A 3 -8.59 21.90 24.75
N SER A 4 -9.89 21.75 24.96
CA SER A 4 -10.44 20.47 25.42
C SER A 4 -10.68 19.45 24.30
N ALA A 5 -11.20 19.88 23.17
CA ALA A 5 -11.53 18.95 22.07
C ALA A 5 -10.30 18.27 21.45
N ALA A 6 -9.19 18.99 21.27
CA ALA A 6 -7.94 18.42 20.78
C ALA A 6 -7.32 17.45 21.80
N SER A 7 -7.44 17.77 23.10
CA SER A 7 -6.99 16.86 24.17
C SER A 7 -7.83 15.58 24.25
N ASP A 8 -9.13 15.67 24.01
CA ASP A 8 -10.03 14.50 24.06
C ASP A 8 -9.88 13.60 22.83
N VAL A 9 -9.61 14.18 21.65
CA VAL A 9 -9.26 13.42 20.45
C VAL A 9 -7.91 12.71 20.66
N TYR A 10 -6.91 13.41 21.19
CA TYR A 10 -5.61 12.81 21.48
C TYR A 10 -5.71 11.70 22.54
N LYS A 11 -6.48 11.89 23.60
CA LYS A 11 -6.70 10.86 24.61
C LYS A 11 -7.38 9.61 24.04
N ARG A 12 -8.44 9.77 23.23
CA ARG A 12 -9.09 8.62 22.56
C ARG A 12 -8.14 7.91 21.60
N GLN A 13 -7.29 8.64 20.89
CA GLN A 13 -6.25 8.03 20.05
C GLN A 13 -5.23 7.27 20.90
N VAL A 14 -4.74 7.85 22.00
CA VAL A 14 -3.77 7.19 22.91
C VAL A 14 -4.41 5.96 23.58
N GLU A 15 -5.68 6.01 23.97
CA GLU A 15 -6.41 4.85 24.50
C GLU A 15 -6.60 3.76 23.44
N SER A 16 -6.81 4.12 22.17
CA SER A 16 -6.85 3.14 21.06
C SER A 16 -5.45 2.57 20.75
N TRP A 17 -4.37 3.30 21.01
CA TRP A 17 -3.00 2.84 20.84
C TRP A 17 -2.52 1.91 21.95
N ASN A 18 -3.06 2.03 23.15
CA ASN A 18 -2.81 1.08 24.24
C ASN A 18 -3.40 -0.32 23.99
N MET A 19 -4.14 -0.52 22.90
CA MET A 19 -4.69 -1.82 22.47
C MET A 19 -4.02 -2.36 21.19
N MET A 20 -2.77 -2.04 20.91
CA MET A 20 -2.00 -2.77 19.87
C MET A 20 -1.57 -4.15 20.39
N ALA A 21 -2.54 -4.97 20.81
CA ALA A 21 -2.27 -6.39 20.94
C ALA A 21 -2.06 -6.97 19.55
N LEU A 22 -0.89 -7.53 19.29
CA LEU A 22 -0.63 -8.26 18.06
C LEU A 22 -1.63 -9.40 17.93
N ILE A 23 -2.32 -9.48 16.80
CA ILE A 23 -3.30 -10.53 16.53
C ILE A 23 -2.56 -11.85 16.28
N ASP A 24 -3.01 -12.93 16.92
CA ASP A 24 -2.52 -14.27 16.61
C ASP A 24 -3.28 -14.84 15.40
N PHE A 25 -2.55 -15.04 14.31
CA PHE A 25 -3.09 -15.61 13.07
C PHE A 25 -2.75 -17.11 12.88
N GLU A 26 -2.18 -17.80 13.88
CA GLU A 26 -1.75 -19.21 13.73
C GLU A 26 -2.91 -20.14 13.38
N GLY A 27 -4.05 -19.97 14.02
CA GLY A 27 -5.25 -20.80 13.83
C GLY A 27 -6.16 -20.39 12.68
N CYS A 28 -5.84 -19.32 11.93
CA CYS A 28 -6.71 -18.85 10.86
C CYS A 28 -6.74 -19.82 9.68
N GLU A 29 -7.95 -20.11 9.18
CA GLU A 29 -8.14 -20.89 7.96
C GLU A 29 -7.56 -20.17 6.75
N LYS A 30 -7.07 -20.96 5.77
CA LYS A 30 -6.62 -20.39 4.49
C LYS A 30 -7.83 -19.92 3.68
N SER A 31 -7.71 -18.70 3.14
CA SER A 31 -8.67 -18.22 2.14
C SER A 31 -8.60 -19.10 0.89
N ARG A 32 -9.74 -19.26 0.23
CA ARG A 32 -9.82 -19.90 -1.11
C ARG A 32 -9.38 -18.96 -2.22
N ARG A 33 -9.19 -17.67 -1.94
CA ARG A 33 -8.74 -16.69 -2.91
C ARG A 33 -7.23 -16.75 -3.10
N PHE A 34 -6.80 -16.58 -4.35
CA PHE A 34 -5.38 -16.51 -4.71
C PHE A 34 -4.99 -15.04 -4.93
N TYR A 35 -3.87 -14.65 -4.32
CA TYR A 35 -3.37 -13.28 -4.40
C TYR A 35 -2.06 -13.28 -5.18
N ALA A 36 -2.07 -12.63 -6.34
CA ALA A 36 -0.90 -12.48 -7.20
C ALA A 36 0.14 -11.52 -6.63
N GLY A 37 1.32 -11.46 -7.26
CA GLY A 37 2.39 -10.52 -6.97
C GLY A 37 3.67 -11.17 -6.46
N ASN A 38 4.80 -10.59 -6.89
CA ASN A 38 6.14 -11.16 -6.72
C ASN A 38 6.87 -10.67 -5.46
N ALA A 39 6.34 -9.68 -4.75
CA ALA A 39 6.98 -9.05 -3.60
C ALA A 39 6.67 -9.79 -2.31
N GLY A 40 7.61 -10.63 -1.87
CA GLY A 40 7.56 -11.28 -0.57
C GLY A 40 6.54 -12.43 -0.45
N ARG A 41 6.60 -13.15 0.68
CA ARG A 41 5.64 -14.20 1.00
C ARG A 41 4.32 -13.56 1.46
N LYS A 42 3.22 -13.98 0.84
CA LYS A 42 1.86 -13.64 1.25
C LYS A 42 0.97 -14.88 1.26
N ILE A 43 0.01 -14.91 2.14
CA ILE A 43 -1.01 -15.95 2.21
C ILE A 43 -2.37 -15.31 2.47
N GLY A 44 -3.42 -15.85 1.84
CA GLY A 44 -4.80 -15.50 2.16
C GLY A 44 -5.28 -16.27 3.38
N VAL A 45 -5.98 -15.60 4.28
CA VAL A 45 -6.65 -16.19 5.42
C VAL A 45 -8.06 -15.66 5.57
N VAL A 46 -8.91 -16.41 6.25
CA VAL A 46 -10.22 -15.95 6.71
C VAL A 46 -10.08 -15.55 8.18
N TRP A 47 -10.36 -14.29 8.49
CA TRP A 47 -10.33 -13.76 9.84
C TRP A 47 -11.44 -12.72 10.03
N ASN A 48 -12.08 -12.75 11.20
CA ASN A 48 -13.16 -11.83 11.56
C ASN A 48 -14.24 -11.68 10.45
N GLY A 49 -14.64 -12.81 9.86
CA GLY A 49 -15.69 -12.87 8.83
C GLY A 49 -15.30 -12.33 7.45
N GLY A 50 -14.02 -12.02 7.20
CA GLY A 50 -13.54 -11.52 5.92
C GLY A 50 -12.30 -12.24 5.41
N ASN A 51 -11.96 -11.98 4.14
CA ASN A 51 -10.70 -12.41 3.55
C ASN A 51 -9.61 -11.38 3.85
N TRP A 52 -8.43 -11.88 4.24
CA TRP A 52 -7.27 -11.06 4.57
C TRP A 52 -6.01 -11.62 3.92
N ILE A 53 -5.11 -10.74 3.55
CA ILE A 53 -3.81 -11.07 2.98
C ILE A 53 -2.75 -10.84 4.06
N LEU A 54 -2.13 -11.91 4.55
CA LEU A 54 -0.99 -11.78 5.46
C LEU A 54 0.28 -11.54 4.64
N LYS A 55 0.87 -10.36 4.78
CA LYS A 55 2.18 -10.01 4.20
C LYS A 55 3.28 -10.30 5.22
N PHE A 56 4.24 -11.14 4.83
CA PHE A 56 5.37 -11.55 5.67
C PHE A 56 6.59 -10.66 5.43
N PRO A 57 7.48 -10.53 6.41
CA PRO A 57 8.75 -9.84 6.21
C PRO A 57 9.60 -10.58 5.18
N GLY A 58 10.17 -9.84 4.24
CA GLY A 58 11.08 -10.39 3.24
C GLY A 58 12.45 -10.72 3.83
N PRO A 59 13.14 -11.76 3.33
CA PRO A 59 14.52 -12.07 3.73
C PRO A 59 15.49 -11.00 3.22
N THR A 60 16.50 -10.67 4.02
CA THR A 60 17.52 -9.66 3.71
C THR A 60 18.86 -10.23 3.26
N GLY A 61 18.99 -11.56 3.15
CA GLY A 61 20.26 -12.22 2.84
C GLY A 61 20.89 -11.84 1.48
N ARG A 62 20.14 -11.18 0.59
CA ARG A 62 20.66 -10.64 -0.69
C ARG A 62 21.09 -9.17 -0.60
N LEU A 63 20.83 -8.50 0.51
CA LEU A 63 21.23 -7.10 0.72
C LEU A 63 22.68 -7.07 1.20
N GLN A 64 23.43 -6.07 0.71
CA GLN A 64 24.82 -5.88 1.16
C GLN A 64 24.87 -5.19 2.53
N GLY A 65 25.79 -5.63 3.38
CA GLY A 65 26.03 -5.09 4.71
C GLY A 65 25.30 -5.82 5.83
N SER A 66 25.54 -5.38 7.07
CA SER A 66 24.88 -5.93 8.26
C SER A 66 23.45 -5.40 8.33
N VAL A 67 22.51 -6.20 7.88
CA VAL A 67 21.06 -5.93 7.96
C VAL A 67 20.40 -6.96 8.85
N PRO A 68 19.29 -6.62 9.54
CA PRO A 68 18.45 -7.61 10.21
C PRO A 68 18.08 -8.75 9.25
N SER A 69 17.88 -9.96 9.75
CA SER A 69 17.56 -11.13 8.91
C SER A 69 16.30 -10.96 8.07
N TYR A 70 15.41 -10.03 8.47
CA TYR A 70 14.14 -9.74 7.79
C TYR A 70 13.89 -8.25 7.73
N THR A 71 13.19 -7.83 6.66
CA THR A 71 12.76 -6.45 6.48
C THR A 71 11.64 -6.05 7.46
N THR A 72 11.45 -4.76 7.67
CA THR A 72 10.31 -4.21 8.41
C THR A 72 9.10 -3.94 7.51
N ALA A 73 9.02 -4.57 6.34
CA ALA A 73 7.94 -4.35 5.37
C ALA A 73 6.51 -4.48 5.96
N PRO A 74 6.19 -5.46 6.83
CA PRO A 74 4.88 -5.53 7.46
C PRO A 74 4.56 -4.31 8.33
N LEU A 75 5.54 -3.79 9.07
CA LEU A 75 5.38 -2.58 9.86
C LEU A 75 5.23 -1.35 8.97
N SER A 76 5.99 -1.26 7.88
CA SER A 76 5.88 -0.18 6.89
C SER A 76 4.52 -0.17 6.21
N GLU A 77 3.97 -1.35 5.86
CA GLU A 77 2.62 -1.49 5.31
C GLU A 77 1.57 -0.94 6.28
N PHE A 78 1.65 -1.36 7.54
CA PHE A 78 0.74 -0.92 8.59
C PHE A 78 0.82 0.59 8.81
N LEU A 79 2.01 1.13 9.07
CA LEU A 79 2.21 2.56 9.34
C LEU A 79 1.84 3.42 8.13
N GLY A 80 2.25 3.03 6.92
CA GLY A 80 1.91 3.75 5.70
C GLY A 80 0.40 3.83 5.48
N SER A 81 -0.31 2.72 5.65
CA SER A 81 -1.76 2.68 5.54
C SER A 81 -2.44 3.58 6.59
N HIS A 82 -1.93 3.61 7.82
CA HIS A 82 -2.46 4.48 8.87
C HIS A 82 -2.21 5.96 8.58
N VAL A 83 -1.08 6.34 7.99
CA VAL A 83 -0.83 7.73 7.55
C VAL A 83 -1.87 8.16 6.52
N TYR A 84 -2.16 7.33 5.51
CA TYR A 84 -3.22 7.60 4.55
C TYR A 84 -4.59 7.78 5.22
N GLY A 85 -4.94 6.86 6.13
CA GLY A 85 -6.19 6.95 6.90
C GLY A 85 -6.30 8.21 7.75
N MET A 86 -5.23 8.64 8.40
CA MET A 86 -5.18 9.88 9.19
C MET A 86 -5.37 11.13 8.34
N LEU A 87 -4.97 11.09 7.07
CA LEU A 87 -5.17 12.16 6.09
C LEU A 87 -6.59 12.12 5.46
N GLY A 88 -7.42 11.15 5.84
CA GLY A 88 -8.77 10.97 5.28
C GLY A 88 -8.78 10.37 3.88
N ILE A 89 -7.66 9.82 3.41
CA ILE A 89 -7.55 9.18 2.10
C ILE A 89 -8.00 7.72 2.25
N PRO A 90 -9.02 7.26 1.49
CA PRO A 90 -9.45 5.87 1.54
C PRO A 90 -8.29 4.89 1.26
N VAL A 91 -8.04 4.02 2.20
CA VAL A 91 -6.94 3.05 2.21
C VAL A 91 -7.47 1.69 2.70
N HIS A 92 -6.83 0.61 2.31
CA HIS A 92 -7.21 -0.71 2.78
C HIS A 92 -6.97 -0.85 4.30
N GLU A 93 -7.84 -1.60 4.96
CA GLU A 93 -7.72 -1.86 6.40
C GLU A 93 -6.50 -2.75 6.66
N THR A 94 -5.71 -2.40 7.68
CA THR A 94 -4.53 -3.16 8.07
C THR A 94 -4.46 -3.36 9.57
N VAL A 95 -3.99 -4.55 9.98
CA VAL A 95 -3.68 -4.88 11.38
C VAL A 95 -2.35 -5.61 11.47
N LEU A 96 -1.64 -5.44 12.58
CA LEU A 96 -0.44 -6.21 12.87
C LEU A 96 -0.77 -7.48 13.64
N GLY A 97 0.00 -8.53 13.38
CA GLY A 97 -0.14 -9.79 14.11
C GLY A 97 1.07 -10.69 13.97
N ILE A 98 0.94 -11.90 14.46
CA ILE A 98 1.99 -12.92 14.46
C ILE A 98 1.49 -14.14 13.71
N ARG A 99 2.36 -14.72 12.86
CA ARG A 99 2.18 -16.02 12.25
C ARG A 99 3.52 -16.68 11.96
N GLY A 100 3.71 -17.92 12.38
CA GLY A 100 4.99 -18.65 12.25
C GLY A 100 6.12 -17.96 12.99
N GLY A 101 5.85 -17.37 14.16
CA GLY A 101 6.82 -16.63 14.95
C GLY A 101 7.31 -15.33 14.31
N LYS A 102 6.65 -14.83 13.27
CA LYS A 102 7.00 -13.60 12.56
C LYS A 102 5.90 -12.56 12.67
N VAL A 103 6.29 -11.30 12.82
CA VAL A 103 5.35 -10.18 12.69
C VAL A 103 4.89 -10.10 11.23
N VAL A 104 3.58 -10.06 11.03
CA VAL A 104 2.93 -9.94 9.73
C VAL A 104 2.00 -8.72 9.72
N CYS A 105 1.77 -8.17 8.55
CA CYS A 105 0.68 -7.23 8.32
C CYS A 105 -0.47 -7.97 7.63
N ALA A 106 -1.61 -8.01 8.27
CA ALA A 106 -2.84 -8.47 7.64
C ALA A 106 -3.51 -7.28 6.97
N CYS A 107 -3.73 -7.39 5.68
CA CYS A 107 -4.40 -6.42 4.83
C CYS A 107 -5.76 -6.98 4.45
N ARG A 108 -6.84 -6.27 4.76
CA ARG A 108 -8.17 -6.71 4.39
C ARG A 108 -8.32 -6.70 2.88
N ASP A 109 -8.82 -7.81 2.33
CA ASP A 109 -9.22 -7.87 0.94
C ASP A 109 -10.43 -6.95 0.74
N PHE A 110 -10.28 -5.96 -0.12
CA PHE A 110 -11.32 -4.99 -0.45
C PHE A 110 -12.07 -5.36 -1.73
N THR A 111 -11.75 -6.51 -2.32
CA THR A 111 -12.49 -7.11 -3.44
C THR A 111 -13.53 -8.10 -2.94
N ASP A 112 -14.55 -8.33 -3.72
CA ASP A 112 -15.61 -9.29 -3.43
C ASP A 112 -16.07 -9.98 -4.73
N ASP A 113 -17.23 -10.62 -4.72
CA ASP A 113 -17.75 -11.32 -5.90
C ASP A 113 -18.33 -10.37 -6.96
N ASP A 114 -18.69 -9.14 -6.54
CA ASP A 114 -19.24 -8.09 -7.40
C ASP A 114 -18.15 -7.14 -7.92
N TRP A 115 -17.07 -6.92 -7.14
CA TRP A 115 -16.03 -5.94 -7.43
C TRP A 115 -14.64 -6.57 -7.45
N GLU A 116 -13.94 -6.44 -8.57
CA GLU A 116 -12.57 -6.89 -8.74
C GLU A 116 -11.60 -5.72 -8.94
N LEU A 117 -10.35 -5.90 -8.53
CA LEU A 117 -9.30 -4.93 -8.74
C LEU A 117 -8.81 -4.98 -10.19
N VAL A 118 -8.78 -3.82 -10.84
CA VAL A 118 -8.09 -3.59 -12.11
C VAL A 118 -6.94 -2.64 -11.84
N GLU A 119 -5.72 -3.13 -12.00
CA GLU A 119 -4.52 -2.32 -11.77
C GLU A 119 -4.40 -1.22 -12.86
N PHE A 120 -3.84 -0.06 -12.49
CA PHE A 120 -3.61 1.01 -13.46
C PHE A 120 -2.72 0.56 -14.61
N HIS A 121 -1.80 -0.35 -14.36
CA HIS A 121 -0.99 -1.01 -15.38
C HIS A 121 -1.85 -1.62 -16.49
N ASP A 122 -2.88 -2.37 -16.13
CA ASP A 122 -3.75 -3.07 -17.08
C ASP A 122 -4.60 -2.08 -17.88
N LEU A 123 -5.12 -1.04 -17.21
CA LEU A 123 -5.83 0.05 -17.88
C LEU A 123 -4.94 0.79 -18.88
N LYS A 124 -3.71 1.11 -18.47
CA LYS A 124 -2.75 1.78 -19.34
C LYS A 124 -2.41 0.94 -20.56
N ASN A 125 -2.22 -0.36 -20.39
CA ASN A 125 -1.89 -1.28 -21.49
C ASN A 125 -3.07 -1.56 -22.42
N SER A 126 -4.29 -1.19 -22.07
CA SER A 126 -5.45 -1.27 -22.98
C SER A 126 -5.46 -0.18 -24.04
N LEU A 127 -4.64 0.86 -23.87
CA LEU A 127 -4.47 1.91 -24.88
C LEU A 127 -3.58 1.41 -26.02
N SER A 128 -3.93 1.75 -27.25
CA SER A 128 -3.18 1.32 -28.42
C SER A 128 -1.77 1.94 -28.47
N ASP A 129 -0.82 1.20 -29.02
CA ASP A 129 0.60 1.62 -29.18
C ASP A 129 0.77 2.89 -30.02
N ASP A 130 -0.26 3.32 -30.76
CA ASP A 130 -0.26 4.49 -31.64
C ASP A 130 -0.47 5.83 -30.91
N GLU A 131 -0.73 5.80 -29.59
CA GLU A 131 -1.00 7.00 -28.81
C GLU A 131 0.31 7.72 -28.39
N PRO A 132 0.52 8.98 -28.78
CA PRO A 132 1.71 9.73 -28.36
C PRO A 132 1.80 9.83 -26.83
N GLY A 133 2.95 9.47 -26.25
CA GLY A 133 3.21 9.54 -24.80
C GLY A 133 3.10 8.20 -24.08
N PHE A 134 2.71 7.12 -24.73
CA PHE A 134 2.80 5.77 -24.20
C PHE A 134 4.10 5.10 -24.65
N THR A 135 5.14 5.27 -23.85
CA THR A 135 6.42 4.61 -24.12
C THR A 135 6.39 3.16 -23.65
N GLU A 136 7.16 2.29 -24.32
CA GLU A 136 7.29 0.82 -24.05
C GLU A 136 7.66 0.43 -22.60
N SER A 137 7.96 1.38 -21.72
CA SER A 137 8.23 1.11 -20.31
C SER A 137 7.02 0.53 -19.55
N ALA A 138 5.88 0.39 -20.21
CA ALA A 138 4.65 -0.12 -19.63
C ALA A 138 4.67 -1.62 -19.33
N SER A 139 5.46 -2.43 -20.05
CA SER A 139 5.39 -3.90 -20.00
C SER A 139 5.83 -4.52 -18.66
N THR A 140 6.53 -3.78 -17.81
CA THR A 140 7.04 -4.29 -16.52
C THR A 140 6.39 -3.67 -15.29
N GLY A 141 5.45 -2.73 -15.46
CA GLY A 141 4.85 -1.97 -14.34
C GLY A 141 5.80 -1.00 -13.63
N SER A 142 7.12 -1.11 -13.85
CA SER A 142 8.14 -0.39 -13.09
C SER A 142 8.52 0.98 -13.67
N GLY A 143 8.24 1.24 -14.94
CA GLY A 143 8.49 2.53 -15.56
C GLY A 143 7.34 3.49 -15.33
N VAL A 144 7.45 4.40 -14.36
CA VAL A 144 6.42 5.42 -14.10
C VAL A 144 6.89 6.75 -14.65
N VAL A 145 6.27 7.20 -15.73
CA VAL A 145 6.45 8.54 -16.29
C VAL A 145 5.23 9.38 -15.95
N LEU A 146 5.43 10.46 -15.22
CA LEU A 146 4.34 11.31 -14.73
C LEU A 146 3.45 11.85 -15.86
N ALA A 147 4.05 12.19 -17.00
CA ALA A 147 3.31 12.66 -18.17
C ALA A 147 2.35 11.58 -18.71
N ASP A 148 2.79 10.32 -18.74
CA ASP A 148 1.99 9.18 -19.20
C ASP A 148 0.83 8.91 -18.25
N VAL A 149 1.07 8.92 -16.94
CA VAL A 149 0.01 8.77 -15.94
C VAL A 149 -1.06 9.84 -16.08
N ARG A 150 -0.66 11.10 -16.24
CA ARG A 150 -1.60 12.22 -16.46
C ARG A 150 -2.38 12.08 -17.77
N ALA A 151 -1.72 11.65 -18.82
CA ALA A 151 -2.38 11.40 -20.10
C ALA A 151 -3.41 10.26 -19.97
N ALA A 152 -3.04 9.14 -19.33
CA ALA A 152 -3.90 8.00 -19.10
C ALA A 152 -5.16 8.39 -18.30
N ILE A 153 -4.99 9.10 -17.17
CA ILE A 153 -6.13 9.58 -16.36
C ILE A 153 -7.13 10.43 -17.17
N ASN A 154 -6.64 11.16 -18.18
CA ASN A 154 -7.51 12.02 -18.98
C ASN A 154 -8.14 11.30 -20.18
N ARG A 155 -7.56 10.22 -20.66
CA ARG A 155 -7.92 9.56 -21.93
C ARG A 155 -8.63 8.24 -21.76
N ILE A 156 -8.29 7.49 -20.69
CA ILE A 156 -8.94 6.21 -20.41
C ILE A 156 -10.34 6.49 -19.88
N PRO A 157 -11.41 6.07 -20.59
CA PRO A 157 -12.79 6.38 -20.18
C PRO A 157 -13.11 5.86 -18.78
N GLU A 158 -12.58 4.68 -18.41
CA GLU A 158 -12.74 4.04 -17.11
C GLU A 158 -12.14 4.86 -15.96
N LEU A 159 -11.16 5.72 -16.24
CA LEU A 159 -10.56 6.64 -15.28
C LEU A 159 -11.17 8.04 -15.35
N ALA A 160 -11.32 8.56 -16.56
CA ALA A 160 -11.83 9.92 -16.77
C ALA A 160 -13.26 10.12 -16.25
N GLY A 161 -14.06 9.05 -16.19
CA GLY A 161 -15.41 9.04 -15.65
C GLY A 161 -15.50 8.94 -14.13
N ILE A 162 -14.39 8.74 -13.42
CA ILE A 162 -14.38 8.62 -11.95
C ILE A 162 -14.13 9.98 -11.30
N ASP A 163 -15.05 10.45 -10.48
CA ASP A 163 -14.85 11.66 -9.70
C ASP A 163 -13.66 11.52 -8.74
N GLY A 164 -12.82 12.55 -8.70
CA GLY A 164 -11.70 12.63 -7.75
C GLY A 164 -10.47 11.76 -8.11
N VAL A 165 -10.38 11.18 -9.32
CA VAL A 165 -9.22 10.36 -9.70
C VAL A 165 -7.91 11.15 -9.74
N ARG A 166 -7.96 12.40 -10.21
CA ARG A 166 -6.78 13.28 -10.26
C ARG A 166 -6.31 13.68 -8.87
N GLU A 167 -7.26 14.07 -8.03
CA GLU A 167 -7.02 14.43 -6.63
C GLU A 167 -6.40 13.24 -5.92
N ARG A 168 -6.96 12.04 -6.06
CA ARG A 168 -6.42 10.82 -5.48
C ARG A 168 -4.99 10.53 -5.95
N PHE A 169 -4.69 10.73 -7.21
CA PHE A 169 -3.34 10.54 -7.73
C PHE A 169 -2.34 11.49 -7.06
N TRP A 170 -2.70 12.78 -6.90
CA TRP A 170 -1.83 13.74 -6.25
C TRP A 170 -1.74 13.52 -4.74
N ASP A 171 -2.82 13.12 -4.09
CA ASP A 171 -2.82 12.72 -2.67
C ASP A 171 -1.85 11.56 -2.43
N MET A 172 -1.88 10.54 -3.31
CA MET A 172 -0.93 9.43 -3.26
C MET A 172 0.50 9.91 -3.50
N PHE A 173 0.72 10.73 -4.53
CA PHE A 173 2.06 11.21 -4.88
C PHE A 173 2.71 11.99 -3.71
N VAL A 174 1.96 12.90 -3.09
CA VAL A 174 2.46 13.70 -1.95
C VAL A 174 2.64 12.83 -0.71
N THR A 175 1.68 11.96 -0.41
CA THR A 175 1.76 11.09 0.77
C THR A 175 2.89 10.07 0.62
N ASP A 176 3.06 9.46 -0.56
CA ASP A 176 4.16 8.54 -0.83
C ASP A 176 5.53 9.24 -0.71
N ALA A 177 5.64 10.50 -1.13
CA ALA A 177 6.86 11.28 -0.92
C ALA A 177 7.13 11.50 0.57
N PHE A 178 6.10 11.81 1.36
CA PHE A 178 6.19 12.03 2.80
C PHE A 178 6.59 10.75 3.56
N ILE A 179 5.92 9.61 3.32
CA ILE A 179 6.26 8.33 3.95
C ILE A 179 7.45 7.64 3.29
N ARG A 180 7.99 8.25 2.22
CA ARG A 180 9.05 7.69 1.40
C ARG A 180 8.73 6.30 0.86
N ASN A 181 7.55 6.12 0.31
CA ASN A 181 7.21 4.93 -0.46
C ASN A 181 7.88 5.02 -1.84
N ILE A 182 8.85 4.16 -2.08
CA ILE A 182 9.65 4.16 -3.32
C ILE A 182 9.15 3.18 -4.37
N ASP A 183 7.99 2.57 -4.14
CA ASP A 183 7.48 1.47 -4.99
C ASP A 183 6.02 1.69 -5.45
N ARG A 184 5.55 2.94 -5.47
CA ARG A 184 4.24 3.26 -6.06
C ARG A 184 4.35 3.22 -7.58
N ASN A 185 4.43 2.02 -8.11
CA ASN A 185 4.44 1.77 -9.54
C ASN A 185 3.00 1.55 -10.07
N ASN A 186 2.87 1.30 -11.37
CA ASN A 186 1.58 1.18 -12.05
C ASN A 186 0.73 -0.03 -11.61
N THR A 187 1.31 -1.02 -10.91
CA THR A 187 0.58 -2.18 -10.36
C THR A 187 0.11 -1.99 -8.92
N ASN A 188 0.54 -0.89 -8.26
CA ASN A 188 0.27 -0.65 -6.85
C ASN A 188 -0.81 0.40 -6.60
N TRP A 189 -1.65 0.67 -7.60
CA TRP A 189 -2.89 1.43 -7.51
C TRP A 189 -3.81 1.09 -8.69
N GLY A 190 -5.09 1.44 -8.61
CA GLY A 190 -6.04 1.12 -9.66
C GLY A 190 -7.47 1.46 -9.29
N VAL A 191 -8.40 0.77 -9.95
CA VAL A 191 -9.83 0.92 -9.78
C VAL A 191 -10.47 -0.41 -9.43
N LEU A 192 -11.68 -0.36 -8.89
CA LEU A 192 -12.56 -1.52 -8.79
C LEU A 192 -13.54 -1.49 -9.96
N SER A 193 -13.76 -2.65 -10.59
CA SER A 193 -14.72 -2.88 -11.67
C SER A 193 -15.79 -3.89 -11.24
N ASP A 194 -17.04 -3.63 -11.57
CA ASP A 194 -18.15 -4.57 -11.34
C ASP A 194 -18.47 -5.46 -12.57
N ARG A 195 -17.61 -5.47 -13.59
CA ARG A 195 -17.79 -6.19 -14.87
C ARG A 195 -19.02 -5.78 -15.68
N LYS A 196 -19.80 -4.79 -15.20
CA LYS A 196 -20.94 -4.23 -15.93
C LYS A 196 -20.63 -2.86 -16.53
N GLY A 197 -19.37 -2.43 -16.42
CA GLY A 197 -18.88 -1.15 -16.92
C GLY A 197 -18.91 -0.03 -15.88
N HIS A 198 -19.14 -0.34 -14.61
CA HIS A 198 -19.00 0.64 -13.55
C HIS A 198 -17.61 0.52 -12.91
N TYR A 199 -17.01 1.68 -12.66
CA TYR A 199 -15.69 1.79 -12.10
C TYR A 199 -15.71 2.76 -10.91
N ARG A 200 -14.90 2.46 -9.89
CA ARG A 200 -14.65 3.34 -8.74
C ARG A 200 -13.21 3.23 -8.31
N LEU A 201 -12.67 4.27 -7.65
CA LEU A 201 -11.32 4.19 -7.12
C LEU A 201 -11.17 3.04 -6.13
N ALA A 202 -10.13 2.23 -6.29
CA ALA A 202 -9.71 1.31 -5.26
C ALA A 202 -9.17 2.10 -4.05
N PRO A 203 -9.31 1.59 -2.81
CA PRO A 203 -8.57 2.15 -1.69
C PRO A 203 -7.07 2.07 -1.97
N VAL A 204 -6.27 2.96 -1.37
CA VAL A 204 -4.80 2.87 -1.48
C VAL A 204 -4.32 1.56 -0.83
N TYR A 205 -3.39 0.87 -1.47
CA TYR A 205 -2.82 -0.39 -1.00
C TYR A 205 -1.33 -0.46 -1.32
N ASP A 206 -0.65 -1.48 -0.81
CA ASP A 206 0.76 -1.79 -1.04
C ASP A 206 1.73 -0.67 -0.62
N ASN A 207 1.68 -0.34 0.68
CA ASN A 207 2.52 0.68 1.31
C ASN A 207 3.80 0.09 1.95
N GLY A 208 4.10 -1.18 1.72
CA GLY A 208 5.15 -1.93 2.40
C GLY A 208 6.58 -1.49 2.11
N ASN A 209 6.82 -0.72 1.06
CA ASN A 209 8.13 -0.17 0.71
C ASN A 209 8.37 1.27 1.24
N SER A 210 7.71 1.62 2.34
CA SER A 210 7.83 2.92 3.00
C SER A 210 8.88 2.92 4.12
N PHE A 211 9.20 4.10 4.66
CA PHE A 211 10.01 4.32 5.86
C PHE A 211 11.41 3.67 5.82
N ASN A 212 11.98 3.50 4.62
CA ASN A 212 13.32 2.90 4.44
C ASN A 212 13.45 1.48 5.03
N ASN A 213 12.46 0.65 4.89
CA ASN A 213 12.33 -0.68 5.46
C ASN A 213 13.47 -1.70 5.14
N LYS A 214 14.42 -1.32 4.28
CA LYS A 214 15.56 -2.15 3.85
C LYS A 214 16.92 -1.56 4.26
N ARG A 215 16.96 -0.58 5.17
CA ARG A 215 18.23 0.03 5.60
C ARG A 215 18.94 -0.81 6.64
N THR A 216 20.26 -0.76 6.58
CA THR A 216 21.11 -1.30 7.63
C THR A 216 21.06 -0.42 8.87
N GLU A 217 21.26 -1.01 10.05
CA GLU A 217 21.35 -0.28 11.31
C GLU A 217 22.45 0.80 11.24
N ALA A 218 23.64 0.46 10.75
CA ALA A 218 24.74 1.40 10.53
C ALA A 218 24.39 2.54 9.56
N ALA A 219 23.51 2.31 8.58
CA ALA A 219 23.05 3.38 7.69
C ALA A 219 22.02 4.30 8.36
N ILE A 220 21.26 3.78 9.32
CA ILE A 220 20.33 4.56 10.15
C ILE A 220 21.14 5.39 11.15
N GLU A 221 22.04 4.78 11.90
CA GLU A 221 22.92 5.46 12.88
C GLU A 221 23.74 6.58 12.24
N ARG A 222 24.34 6.33 11.06
CA ARG A 222 25.09 7.36 10.32
C ARG A 222 24.25 8.58 9.96
N ARG A 223 22.96 8.40 9.70
CA ARG A 223 22.06 9.53 9.43
C ARG A 223 21.67 10.27 10.68
N LEU A 224 21.40 9.52 11.77
CA LEU A 224 21.09 10.12 13.06
C LEU A 224 22.28 10.92 13.64
N SER A 225 23.53 10.49 13.35
CA SER A 225 24.74 11.15 13.82
C SER A 225 25.16 12.38 13.02
N LYS A 226 24.57 12.62 11.84
CA LYS A 226 25.01 13.68 10.93
C LYS A 226 24.17 14.94 10.95
N ASP A 227 23.27 15.16 11.87
CA ASP A 227 22.34 16.30 11.87
C ASP A 227 21.68 16.61 10.51
N GLU A 228 21.71 15.65 9.57
CA GLU A 228 21.10 15.74 8.24
C GLU A 228 19.61 15.34 8.28
N LEU A 229 18.92 15.75 9.33
CA LEU A 229 17.48 15.55 9.50
C LEU A 229 16.69 16.81 9.12
N ILE A 230 17.12 17.48 8.06
CA ILE A 230 16.28 18.50 7.41
C ILE A 230 16.30 18.29 5.90
#